data_6a09fbf17cb19b114081701afd5e7795
#
_entry.id   6a09fbf17cb19b114081701afd5e7795
#
_cell.length_a   1.000
_cell.length_b   1.000
_cell.length_c   1.000
_cell.angle_alpha   90.00
_cell.angle_beta   90.00
_cell.angle_gamma   90.00
#
_symmetry.space_group_name_H-M   'P 1'
#
loop_
_entity.id
_entity.type
_entity.pdbx_description
1 polymer ?
#
loop_
_entity_poly.entity_id
_entity_poly.type
_entity_poly.pdbx_seq_one_letter_code
_entity_poly.pdbx_strand_id
1 'polypeptide(L)'
;MKPLLVSCKYPVFVGFMFCFISSCNNNTQSFTPKERSLVQDSVQLMVESIAKDISNEGPVIWLKYFENVPEFLMASDGQLVFPNIDTATNFINNILIKVMPKIQLRWSNIRIDPLTAGLASISAVYHENTTDSTGKMTPHDGYFTGIARQTSKGWKLRNAHWSSIVTR
;
A
#
# COMPACT_ATOMS: atom_id res chain seq x y z
N MET A 1 0.13 81.70 50.80
CA MET A 1 0.35 80.96 49.54
C MET A 1 0.38 79.45 49.94
N LYS A 2 -0.65 78.70 49.58
CA LYS A 2 -0.74 77.28 49.88
C LYS A 2 -0.31 76.47 48.62
N PRO A 3 0.51 75.42 48.74
CA PRO A 3 0.73 74.53 47.62
C PRO A 3 -0.34 73.44 47.55
N LEU A 4 -0.88 73.21 46.37
CA LEU A 4 -1.82 72.14 46.04
C LEU A 4 -1.06 70.80 45.90
N LEU A 5 -1.51 69.83 46.71
CA LEU A 5 -1.12 68.43 46.59
C LEU A 5 -1.98 67.78 45.51
N VAL A 6 -1.39 67.36 44.42
CA VAL A 6 -2.01 66.52 43.37
C VAL A 6 -1.78 65.08 43.75
N SER A 7 -2.84 64.43 44.18
CA SER A 7 -2.84 62.98 44.43
C SER A 7 -3.05 62.21 43.11
N CYS A 8 -2.04 61.53 42.63
CA CYS A 8 -2.10 60.69 41.44
C CYS A 8 -2.44 59.26 41.92
N LYS A 9 -3.70 58.83 41.73
CA LYS A 9 -4.14 57.45 41.95
C LYS A 9 -4.01 56.69 40.64
N TYR A 10 -3.02 55.83 40.54
CA TYR A 10 -2.95 54.84 39.45
C TYR A 10 -3.65 53.55 39.89
N PRO A 11 -4.64 53.02 39.15
CA PRO A 11 -5.14 51.68 39.39
C PRO A 11 -4.16 50.67 38.82
N VAL A 12 -3.62 49.85 39.69
CA VAL A 12 -2.83 48.67 39.30
C VAL A 12 -3.78 47.65 38.63
N PHE A 13 -3.73 47.57 37.32
CA PHE A 13 -4.44 46.57 36.55
C PHE A 13 -3.60 45.28 36.59
N VAL A 14 -3.94 44.36 37.52
CA VAL A 14 -3.35 43.02 37.56
C VAL A 14 -4.01 42.21 36.45
N GLY A 15 -3.35 42.18 35.30
CA GLY A 15 -3.72 41.33 34.18
C GLY A 15 -3.47 39.87 34.52
N PHE A 16 -4.53 39.13 34.82
CA PHE A 16 -4.51 37.70 35.03
C PHE A 16 -4.37 37.04 33.63
N MET A 17 -3.12 36.76 33.24
CA MET A 17 -2.76 36.08 32.00
C MET A 17 -3.11 34.59 32.16
N PHE A 18 -4.33 34.22 31.75
CA PHE A 18 -4.75 32.81 31.61
C PHE A 18 -3.94 32.18 30.45
N CYS A 19 -2.87 31.47 30.78
CA CYS A 19 -2.22 30.54 29.87
C CYS A 19 -3.18 29.37 29.61
N PHE A 20 -3.94 29.42 28.53
CA PHE A 20 -4.61 28.24 27.99
C PHE A 20 -3.53 27.29 27.48
N ILE A 21 -3.11 26.36 28.33
CA ILE A 21 -2.40 25.17 27.91
C ILE A 21 -3.42 24.32 27.16
N SER A 22 -3.55 24.53 25.83
CA SER A 22 -4.20 23.61 24.93
C SER A 22 -3.37 22.33 24.93
N SER A 23 -3.71 21.43 25.85
CA SER A 23 -3.24 20.05 25.80
C SER A 23 -3.77 19.45 24.50
N CYS A 24 -2.94 19.39 23.48
CA CYS A 24 -3.19 18.53 22.33
C CYS A 24 -3.22 17.11 22.85
N ASN A 25 -4.40 16.62 23.21
CA ASN A 25 -4.64 15.20 23.32
C ASN A 25 -4.51 14.61 21.92
N ASN A 26 -3.28 14.28 21.54
CA ASN A 26 -3.03 13.35 20.47
C ASN A 26 -3.54 11.99 20.95
N ASN A 27 -4.84 11.76 20.83
CA ASN A 27 -5.42 10.43 20.81
C ASN A 27 -4.91 9.76 19.54
N THR A 28 -3.65 9.37 19.53
CA THR A 28 -3.14 8.34 18.62
C THR A 28 -3.85 7.06 19.06
N GLN A 29 -5.03 6.84 18.44
CA GLN A 29 -5.76 5.60 18.61
C GLN A 29 -4.78 4.48 18.25
N SER A 30 -4.28 3.78 19.25
CA SER A 30 -3.27 2.76 19.06
C SER A 30 -3.88 1.65 18.20
N PHE A 31 -3.26 1.35 17.10
CA PHE A 31 -3.62 0.23 16.21
C PHE A 31 -3.57 -1.08 17.02
N THR A 32 -4.73 -1.55 17.42
CA THR A 32 -4.88 -2.64 18.40
C THR A 32 -4.47 -4.00 17.81
N PRO A 33 -4.08 -4.97 18.64
CA PRO A 33 -3.80 -6.33 18.18
C PRO A 33 -4.95 -6.97 17.40
N LYS A 34 -6.20 -6.69 17.78
CA LYS A 34 -7.40 -7.17 17.07
C LYS A 34 -7.51 -6.55 15.67
N GLU A 35 -7.29 -5.24 15.54
CA GLU A 35 -7.30 -4.56 14.24
C GLU A 35 -6.16 -5.06 13.35
N ARG A 36 -4.98 -5.31 13.91
CA ARG A 36 -3.86 -5.93 13.18
C ARG A 36 -4.23 -7.27 12.61
N SER A 37 -4.84 -8.16 13.40
CA SER A 37 -5.28 -9.47 12.94
C SER A 37 -6.31 -9.35 11.81
N LEU A 38 -7.30 -8.48 11.93
CA LEU A 38 -8.29 -8.24 10.88
C LEU A 38 -7.67 -7.76 9.56
N VAL A 39 -6.70 -6.86 9.63
CA VAL A 39 -5.95 -6.39 8.45
C VAL A 39 -5.15 -7.54 7.85
N GLN A 40 -4.43 -8.30 8.68
CA GLN A 40 -3.64 -9.44 8.23
C GLN A 40 -4.50 -10.47 7.49
N ASP A 41 -5.63 -10.88 8.08
CA ASP A 41 -6.55 -11.85 7.50
C ASP A 41 -7.14 -11.36 6.17
N SER A 42 -7.53 -10.07 6.13
CA SER A 42 -8.12 -9.47 4.92
C SER A 42 -7.11 -9.36 3.77
N VAL A 43 -5.86 -9.00 4.07
CA VAL A 43 -4.79 -8.91 3.06
C VAL A 43 -4.35 -10.30 2.63
N GLN A 44 -4.32 -11.29 3.55
CA GLN A 44 -4.06 -12.68 3.22
C GLN A 44 -5.06 -13.20 2.19
N LEU A 45 -6.36 -12.96 2.41
CA LEU A 45 -7.42 -13.34 1.47
C LEU A 45 -7.25 -12.66 0.10
N MET A 46 -6.81 -11.39 0.07
CA MET A 46 -6.51 -10.72 -1.20
C MET A 46 -5.36 -11.41 -1.94
N VAL A 47 -4.24 -11.72 -1.25
CA VAL A 47 -3.06 -12.36 -1.85
C VAL A 47 -3.42 -13.74 -2.42
N GLU A 48 -4.18 -14.54 -1.67
CA GLU A 48 -4.66 -15.85 -2.13
C GLU A 48 -5.61 -15.73 -3.34
N SER A 49 -6.49 -14.72 -3.32
CA SER A 49 -7.40 -14.43 -4.43
C SER A 49 -6.64 -14.00 -5.68
N ILE A 50 -5.56 -13.25 -5.57
CA ILE A 50 -4.68 -12.89 -6.70
C ILE A 50 -4.22 -14.17 -7.42
N ALA A 51 -3.62 -15.10 -6.70
CA ALA A 51 -3.11 -16.33 -7.32
C ALA A 51 -4.21 -17.15 -7.98
N LYS A 52 -5.35 -17.30 -7.30
CA LYS A 52 -6.51 -18.04 -7.83
C LYS A 52 -7.06 -17.40 -9.11
N ASP A 53 -7.33 -16.10 -9.05
CA ASP A 53 -8.02 -15.41 -10.14
C ASP A 53 -7.12 -15.31 -11.38
N ILE A 54 -5.81 -14.98 -11.20
CA ILE A 54 -4.85 -14.93 -12.30
C ILE A 54 -4.67 -16.30 -12.96
N SER A 55 -4.61 -17.36 -12.18
CA SER A 55 -4.49 -18.72 -12.70
C SER A 55 -5.72 -19.17 -13.49
N ASN A 56 -6.91 -18.66 -13.15
CA ASN A 56 -8.17 -19.02 -13.81
C ASN A 56 -8.53 -18.11 -14.99
N GLU A 57 -8.26 -16.80 -14.88
CA GLU A 57 -8.75 -15.77 -15.79
C GLU A 57 -7.64 -15.12 -16.62
N GLY A 58 -6.37 -15.41 -16.30
CA GLY A 58 -5.21 -14.90 -17.02
C GLY A 58 -4.77 -13.49 -16.59
N PRO A 59 -3.77 -12.93 -17.30
CA PRO A 59 -3.05 -11.75 -16.85
C PRO A 59 -3.87 -10.46 -16.75
N VAL A 60 -4.99 -10.33 -17.46
CA VAL A 60 -5.85 -9.15 -17.40
C VAL A 60 -6.36 -8.88 -15.98
N ILE A 61 -6.48 -9.95 -15.18
CA ILE A 61 -7.01 -9.86 -13.83
C ILE A 61 -6.11 -9.07 -12.87
N TRP A 62 -4.83 -8.87 -13.20
CA TRP A 62 -3.94 -8.00 -12.42
C TRP A 62 -4.54 -6.60 -12.21
N LEU A 63 -5.24 -6.06 -13.20
CA LEU A 63 -5.88 -4.74 -13.12
C LEU A 63 -6.98 -4.65 -12.04
N LYS A 64 -7.57 -5.78 -11.68
CA LYS A 64 -8.50 -5.87 -10.55
C LYS A 64 -7.83 -5.60 -9.21
N TYR A 65 -6.56 -5.98 -9.10
CA TYR A 65 -5.80 -5.92 -7.85
C TYR A 65 -4.89 -4.71 -7.73
N PHE A 66 -4.53 -4.07 -8.82
CA PHE A 66 -3.77 -2.82 -8.81
C PHE A 66 -4.65 -1.66 -8.34
N GLU A 67 -4.07 -0.78 -7.55
CA GLU A 67 -4.74 0.45 -7.17
C GLU A 67 -4.78 1.40 -8.37
N ASN A 68 -5.98 1.85 -8.75
CA ASN A 68 -6.15 2.74 -9.89
C ASN A 68 -5.89 4.20 -9.46
N VAL A 69 -4.62 4.54 -9.32
CA VAL A 69 -4.13 5.89 -8.95
C VAL A 69 -2.84 6.19 -9.69
N PRO A 70 -2.55 7.46 -9.99
CA PRO A 70 -1.36 7.85 -10.76
C PRO A 70 -0.04 7.40 -10.13
N GLU A 71 0.02 7.32 -8.80
CA GLU A 71 1.22 6.96 -8.06
C GLU A 71 1.43 5.43 -7.94
N PHE A 72 0.58 4.59 -8.55
CA PHE A 72 0.86 3.17 -8.67
C PHE A 72 2.19 2.96 -9.40
N LEU A 73 2.99 2.03 -8.92
CA LEU A 73 4.22 1.63 -9.60
C LEU A 73 4.49 0.13 -9.43
N MET A 74 5.18 -0.44 -10.42
CA MET A 74 5.69 -1.80 -10.32
C MET A 74 7.15 -1.86 -10.83
N ALA A 75 8.00 -2.50 -10.05
CA ALA A 75 9.37 -2.80 -10.42
C ALA A 75 9.58 -4.32 -10.55
N SER A 76 10.50 -4.73 -11.40
CA SER A 76 10.93 -6.11 -11.53
C SER A 76 12.40 -6.18 -11.93
N ASP A 77 13.16 -7.04 -11.26
CA ASP A 77 14.55 -7.36 -11.59
C ASP A 77 15.44 -6.12 -11.81
N GLY A 78 15.29 -5.12 -10.93
CA GLY A 78 16.06 -3.88 -10.95
C GLY A 78 15.57 -2.82 -11.94
N GLN A 79 14.42 -3.02 -12.59
CA GLN A 79 13.82 -2.07 -13.52
C GLN A 79 12.45 -1.59 -13.05
N LEU A 80 12.15 -0.30 -13.29
CA LEU A 80 10.80 0.24 -13.12
C LEU A 80 9.97 -0.13 -14.36
N VAL A 81 9.19 -1.22 -14.25
CA VAL A 81 8.41 -1.77 -15.37
C VAL A 81 7.17 -0.92 -15.64
N PHE A 82 6.43 -0.55 -14.60
CA PHE A 82 5.26 0.31 -14.70
C PHE A 82 5.43 1.53 -13.80
N PRO A 83 5.72 2.72 -14.35
CA PRO A 83 5.85 3.95 -13.57
C PRO A 83 4.50 4.50 -13.07
N ASN A 84 3.38 4.03 -13.61
CA ASN A 84 2.01 4.40 -13.23
C ASN A 84 1.01 3.37 -13.71
N ILE A 85 -0.25 3.53 -13.29
CA ILE A 85 -1.34 2.61 -13.62
C ILE A 85 -1.72 2.61 -15.11
N ASP A 86 -1.60 3.73 -15.79
CA ASP A 86 -1.94 3.82 -17.23
C ASP A 86 -0.97 2.98 -18.06
N THR A 87 0.33 3.05 -17.74
CA THR A 87 1.35 2.21 -18.38
C THR A 87 1.08 0.74 -18.14
N ALA A 88 0.74 0.35 -16.90
CA ALA A 88 0.38 -1.03 -16.57
C ALA A 88 -0.86 -1.50 -17.35
N THR A 89 -1.90 -0.67 -17.36
CA THR A 89 -3.16 -0.97 -18.06
C THR A 89 -2.95 -1.15 -19.55
N ASN A 90 -2.19 -0.24 -20.18
CA ASN A 90 -1.89 -0.33 -21.61
C ASN A 90 -1.07 -1.58 -21.95
N PHE A 91 -0.02 -1.86 -21.16
CA PHE A 91 0.82 -3.04 -21.37
C PHE A 91 0.03 -4.35 -21.20
N ILE A 92 -0.74 -4.48 -20.14
CA ILE A 92 -1.51 -5.70 -19.86
C ILE A 92 -2.54 -5.95 -20.95
N ASN A 93 -3.35 -4.94 -21.31
CA ASN A 93 -4.43 -5.10 -22.28
C ASN A 93 -3.97 -5.28 -23.73
N ASN A 94 -2.82 -4.74 -24.11
CA ASN A 94 -2.40 -4.72 -25.51
C ASN A 94 -1.22 -5.64 -25.81
N ILE A 95 -0.42 -5.98 -24.82
CA ILE A 95 0.81 -6.76 -25.00
C ILE A 95 0.76 -8.06 -24.21
N LEU A 96 0.64 -7.99 -22.86
CA LEU A 96 0.81 -9.14 -21.99
C LEU A 96 -0.17 -10.27 -22.32
N ILE A 97 -1.45 -9.96 -22.53
CA ILE A 97 -2.48 -10.96 -22.89
C ILE A 97 -2.20 -11.69 -24.22
N LYS A 98 -1.38 -11.11 -25.10
CA LYS A 98 -1.02 -11.70 -26.39
C LYS A 98 0.25 -12.55 -26.30
N VAL A 99 1.25 -12.05 -25.56
CA VAL A 99 2.56 -12.74 -25.47
C VAL A 99 2.57 -13.80 -24.37
N MET A 100 1.73 -13.65 -23.35
CA MET A 100 1.66 -14.51 -22.17
C MET A 100 0.18 -14.71 -21.74
N PRO A 101 -0.61 -15.42 -22.56
CA PRO A 101 -2.05 -15.54 -22.32
C PRO A 101 -2.42 -16.33 -21.07
N LYS A 102 -1.51 -17.14 -20.53
CA LYS A 102 -1.76 -17.94 -19.32
C LYS A 102 -0.65 -17.75 -18.30
N ILE A 103 -1.07 -17.54 -17.06
CA ILE A 103 -0.20 -17.46 -15.90
C ILE A 103 -0.79 -18.39 -14.86
N GLN A 104 0.01 -19.28 -14.30
CA GLN A 104 -0.33 -20.07 -13.11
C GLN A 104 0.53 -19.58 -11.97
N LEU A 105 -0.08 -18.94 -11.00
CA LEU A 105 0.60 -18.33 -9.87
C LEU A 105 0.29 -19.08 -8.57
N ARG A 106 1.31 -19.31 -7.77
CA ARG A 106 1.21 -19.84 -6.41
C ARG A 106 2.12 -19.07 -5.48
N TRP A 107 1.61 -18.78 -4.31
CA TRP A 107 2.38 -18.16 -3.23
C TRP A 107 2.83 -19.19 -2.21
N SER A 108 3.99 -18.96 -1.61
CA SER A 108 4.45 -19.62 -0.40
C SER A 108 5.15 -18.61 0.52
N ASN A 109 5.28 -18.96 1.79
CA ASN A 109 5.92 -18.11 2.79
C ASN A 109 5.35 -16.67 2.82
N ILE A 110 4.03 -16.55 2.69
CA ILE A 110 3.34 -15.26 2.75
C ILE A 110 3.54 -14.65 4.13
N ARG A 111 4.06 -13.44 4.16
CA ARG A 111 4.15 -12.62 5.36
C ARG A 111 3.45 -11.29 5.09
N ILE A 112 2.54 -10.94 5.99
CA ILE A 112 1.81 -9.68 5.98
C ILE A 112 2.13 -8.95 7.27
N ASP A 113 2.57 -7.72 7.16
CA ASP A 113 2.80 -6.82 8.30
C ASP A 113 1.85 -5.63 8.21
N PRO A 114 0.79 -5.61 9.03
CA PRO A 114 -0.14 -4.50 9.12
C PRO A 114 0.54 -3.25 9.67
N LEU A 115 0.63 -2.20 8.87
CA LEU A 115 1.26 -0.92 9.23
C LEU A 115 0.26 0.02 9.89
N THR A 116 -0.97 0.06 9.35
CA THR A 116 -2.12 0.81 9.89
C THR A 116 -3.41 0.04 9.57
N ALA A 117 -4.56 0.55 9.98
CA ALA A 117 -5.86 -0.03 9.61
C ALA A 117 -6.10 -0.05 8.08
N GLY A 118 -5.40 0.78 7.30
CA GLY A 118 -5.56 0.89 5.85
C GLY A 118 -4.32 0.59 5.02
N LEU A 119 -3.21 0.17 5.64
CA LEU A 119 -1.95 -0.15 4.97
C LEU A 119 -1.32 -1.41 5.54
N ALA A 120 -0.80 -2.26 4.67
CA ALA A 120 0.01 -3.41 5.04
C ALA A 120 1.16 -3.60 4.05
N SER A 121 2.30 -4.07 4.54
CA SER A 121 3.33 -4.61 3.67
C SER A 121 3.13 -6.10 3.45
N ILE A 122 3.48 -6.57 2.27
CA ILE A 122 3.40 -7.97 1.86
C ILE A 122 4.77 -8.41 1.42
N SER A 123 5.17 -9.61 1.81
CA SER A 123 6.28 -10.33 1.20
C SER A 123 5.91 -11.80 1.04
N ALA A 124 6.32 -12.41 -0.07
CA ALA A 124 6.03 -13.81 -0.35
C ALA A 124 7.04 -14.39 -1.34
N VAL A 125 7.21 -15.69 -1.32
CA VAL A 125 7.84 -16.41 -2.43
C VAL A 125 6.75 -16.68 -3.46
N TYR A 126 7.02 -16.37 -4.73
CA TYR A 126 6.15 -16.74 -5.83
C TYR A 126 6.73 -17.90 -6.63
N HIS A 127 5.81 -18.72 -7.13
CA HIS A 127 6.05 -19.79 -8.10
C HIS A 127 5.09 -19.55 -9.25
N GLU A 128 5.62 -19.22 -10.40
CA GLU A 128 4.83 -18.86 -11.58
C GLU A 128 5.20 -19.72 -12.76
N ASN A 129 4.20 -20.28 -13.45
CA ASN A 129 4.35 -20.87 -14.75
C ASN A 129 3.64 -19.98 -15.77
N THR A 130 4.41 -19.36 -16.66
CA THR A 130 3.87 -18.59 -17.77
C THR A 130 3.78 -19.46 -19.01
N THR A 131 2.71 -19.30 -19.79
CA THR A 131 2.57 -19.97 -21.09
C THR A 131 2.48 -18.89 -22.17
N ASP A 132 3.39 -18.94 -23.12
CA ASP A 132 3.41 -17.99 -24.24
C ASP A 132 2.36 -18.33 -25.33
N SER A 133 2.29 -17.49 -26.36
CA SER A 133 1.36 -17.64 -27.49
C SER A 133 1.61 -18.90 -28.33
N THR A 134 2.77 -19.55 -28.21
CA THR A 134 3.11 -20.82 -28.90
C THR A 134 2.73 -22.04 -28.06
N GLY A 135 2.30 -21.84 -26.80
CA GLY A 135 2.00 -22.90 -25.85
C GLY A 135 3.22 -23.36 -25.04
N LYS A 136 4.37 -22.72 -25.19
CA LYS A 136 5.57 -23.03 -24.41
C LYS A 136 5.39 -22.55 -22.99
N MET A 137 5.57 -23.44 -22.03
CA MET A 137 5.55 -23.14 -20.60
C MET A 137 6.96 -22.81 -20.12
N THR A 138 7.08 -21.77 -19.30
CA THR A 138 8.34 -21.36 -18.65
C THR A 138 8.08 -21.15 -17.16
N PRO A 139 8.79 -21.85 -16.27
CA PRO A 139 8.70 -21.64 -14.84
C PRO A 139 9.53 -20.43 -14.39
N HIS A 140 9.01 -19.69 -13.42
CA HIS A 140 9.68 -18.58 -12.78
C HIS A 140 9.45 -18.66 -11.27
N ASP A 141 10.53 -18.64 -10.53
CA ASP A 141 10.50 -18.56 -9.07
C ASP A 141 11.16 -17.27 -8.60
N GLY A 142 10.70 -16.72 -7.49
CA GLY A 142 11.30 -15.51 -6.97
C GLY A 142 10.64 -14.99 -5.71
N TYR A 143 10.90 -13.73 -5.43
CA TYR A 143 10.40 -13.07 -4.25
C TYR A 143 9.59 -11.83 -4.63
N PHE A 144 8.43 -11.72 -4.00
CA PHE A 144 7.52 -10.60 -4.16
C PHE A 144 7.53 -9.74 -2.91
N THR A 145 7.51 -8.42 -3.10
CA THR A 145 7.18 -7.46 -2.05
C THR A 145 6.21 -6.43 -2.58
N GLY A 146 5.35 -5.90 -1.72
CA GLY A 146 4.38 -4.88 -2.10
C GLY A 146 3.75 -4.20 -0.91
N ILE A 147 3.06 -3.10 -1.19
CA ILE A 147 2.20 -2.41 -0.23
C ILE A 147 0.75 -2.60 -0.66
N ALA A 148 -0.06 -3.12 0.24
CA ALA A 148 -1.51 -3.15 0.10
C ALA A 148 -2.12 -1.93 0.76
N ARG A 149 -3.11 -1.31 0.12
CA ARG A 149 -3.92 -0.21 0.64
C ARG A 149 -5.41 -0.57 0.60
N GLN A 150 -6.10 -0.27 1.70
CA GLN A 150 -7.55 -0.39 1.79
C GLN A 150 -8.21 0.75 1.01
N THR A 151 -9.13 0.40 0.11
CA THR A 151 -9.92 1.33 -0.69
C THR A 151 -11.40 1.05 -0.51
N SER A 152 -12.28 1.88 -1.06
CA SER A 152 -13.73 1.61 -1.12
C SER A 152 -14.09 0.33 -1.92
N LYS A 153 -13.14 -0.17 -2.72
CA LYS A 153 -13.27 -1.40 -3.52
C LYS A 153 -12.48 -2.58 -2.95
N GLY A 154 -12.16 -2.54 -1.64
CA GLY A 154 -11.35 -3.53 -0.96
C GLY A 154 -9.84 -3.24 -1.03
N TRP A 155 -9.05 -4.22 -0.61
CA TRP A 155 -7.59 -4.12 -0.63
C TRP A 155 -7.04 -4.13 -2.05
N LYS A 156 -6.05 -3.26 -2.33
CA LYS A 156 -5.38 -3.12 -3.62
C LYS A 156 -3.87 -3.01 -3.43
N LEU A 157 -3.11 -3.48 -4.39
CA LEU A 157 -1.67 -3.26 -4.46
C LEU A 157 -1.40 -1.82 -4.87
N ARG A 158 -0.79 -1.06 -3.97
CA ARG A 158 -0.33 0.33 -4.19
C ARG A 158 0.98 0.36 -4.96
N ASN A 159 1.85 -0.59 -4.67
CA ASN A 159 3.04 -0.89 -5.43
C ASN A 159 3.34 -2.38 -5.40
N ALA A 160 4.16 -2.83 -6.33
CA ALA A 160 4.60 -4.21 -6.42
C ALA A 160 6.07 -4.27 -6.86
N HIS A 161 6.80 -5.22 -6.32
CA HIS A 161 8.17 -5.50 -6.74
C HIS A 161 8.36 -7.02 -6.84
N TRP A 162 8.90 -7.43 -7.96
CA TRP A 162 9.24 -8.82 -8.26
C TRP A 162 10.75 -8.95 -8.42
N SER A 163 11.32 -10.01 -7.88
CA SER A 163 12.71 -10.35 -8.14
C SER A 163 12.82 -11.84 -8.43
N SER A 164 13.30 -12.18 -9.62
CA SER A 164 13.45 -13.56 -10.07
C SER A 164 14.71 -14.20 -9.48
N ILE A 165 14.64 -15.50 -9.19
CA ILE A 165 15.83 -16.29 -8.87
C ILE A 165 16.60 -16.51 -10.15
N VAL A 166 17.80 -15.95 -10.25
CA VAL A 166 18.72 -16.22 -11.35
C VAL A 166 19.40 -17.56 -11.06
N THR A 167 18.95 -18.62 -11.70
CA THR A 167 19.69 -19.89 -11.75
C THR A 167 20.95 -19.67 -12.59
N ARG A 168 22.10 -19.67 -11.93
CA ARG A 168 23.43 -19.64 -12.57
C ARG A 168 23.81 -21.01 -13.09
#